data_fdb35425281377695c1efd208909cff8
#
_entry.id   fdb35425281377695c1efd208909cff8
#
_cell.length_a   1.000
_cell.length_b   1.000
_cell.length_c   1.000
_cell.angle_alpha   90.00
_cell.angle_beta   90.00
_cell.angle_gamma   90.00
#
_symmetry.space_group_name_H-M   'P 1'
#
loop_
_entity.id
_entity.type
_entity.pdbx_description
1 polymer ?
#
loop_
_entity_poly.entity_id
_entity_poly.type
_entity_poly.pdbx_seq_one_letter_code
_entity_poly.pdbx_strand_id
1 'polypeptide(L)'
;MPAFPEGASEPPLAESYLALLRRGERDDGIAPPCSAALLDERELPVIDLTGDRAACADAMARAAAEWGFFQVTGHGVSPALLEEMRREQKRLFRLPFETKANGGLLNGSYRWGTPTAASLRHLSWSEAFHVQLASISGKDCDYGDLTALRGVMQEVADAMSRVARTVAVALAERLIGHDDPSFPAGCDETTCFLRLNRYPACPFAADTFGLVPHTDSDFLTVLCQDQVGGLQLMKGNRWVAVKPRPDALIVNIGDLFQAWSNNRYKSVEHKVVANAKAERFSVAYFLCPSYDSPVGTCGEPSPYRAFTFGEYRNKVQDDVKRTGRKIGLPNFLKHPPVGGGPE
;
A
#
# COMPACT_ATOMS: atom_id res chain seq x y z
N MET A 1 15.24 -8.70 -27.89
CA MET A 1 14.55 -7.69 -27.04
C MET A 1 14.39 -6.45 -27.89
N PRO A 2 13.23 -5.78 -27.94
CA PRO A 2 13.14 -4.49 -28.60
C PRO A 2 14.08 -3.52 -27.90
N ALA A 3 14.91 -2.81 -28.66
CA ALA A 3 15.79 -1.77 -28.15
C ALA A 3 14.91 -0.61 -27.66
N PHE A 4 15.01 -0.29 -26.38
CA PHE A 4 14.36 0.89 -25.82
C PHE A 4 15.11 2.15 -26.32
N PRO A 5 14.42 3.29 -26.49
CA PRO A 5 15.12 4.54 -26.79
C PRO A 5 16.11 4.82 -25.65
N GLU A 6 17.38 4.98 -25.97
CA GLU A 6 18.39 5.36 -25.00
C GLU A 6 17.94 6.62 -24.24
N GLY A 7 17.92 6.55 -22.91
CA GLY A 7 17.54 7.67 -22.04
C GLY A 7 16.06 7.79 -21.71
N ALA A 8 15.18 6.91 -22.18
CA ALA A 8 13.77 6.92 -21.77
C ALA A 8 13.64 6.66 -20.25
N SER A 9 12.90 7.51 -19.55
CA SER A 9 12.69 7.35 -18.11
C SER A 9 11.54 6.40 -17.75
N GLU A 10 10.59 6.16 -18.69
CA GLU A 10 9.41 5.34 -18.43
C GLU A 10 9.66 3.86 -18.69
N PRO A 11 9.13 2.97 -17.83
CA PRO A 11 9.13 1.54 -18.11
C PRO A 11 8.21 1.20 -19.31
N PRO A 12 8.41 0.06 -19.99
CA PRO A 12 7.64 -0.31 -21.19
C PRO A 12 6.23 -0.81 -20.86
N LEU A 13 5.44 0.03 -20.22
CA LEU A 13 4.05 -0.29 -19.82
C LEU A 13 3.13 -0.41 -21.04
N ALA A 14 3.32 0.45 -22.03
CA ALA A 14 2.51 0.43 -23.26
C ALA A 14 2.72 -0.86 -24.06
N GLU A 15 3.96 -1.32 -24.16
CA GLU A 15 4.28 -2.59 -24.82
C GLU A 15 3.65 -3.77 -24.11
N SER A 16 3.70 -3.77 -22.76
CA SER A 16 3.07 -4.80 -21.94
C SER A 16 1.56 -4.82 -22.15
N TYR A 17 0.91 -3.64 -22.16
CA TYR A 17 -0.53 -3.51 -22.45
C TYR A 17 -0.88 -4.05 -23.83
N LEU A 18 -0.17 -3.60 -24.87
CA LEU A 18 -0.43 -4.02 -26.24
C LEU A 18 -0.15 -5.50 -26.45
N ALA A 19 0.84 -6.08 -25.78
CA ALA A 19 1.10 -7.52 -25.82
C ALA A 19 -0.06 -8.34 -25.26
N LEU A 20 -0.63 -7.92 -24.12
CA LEU A 20 -1.82 -8.56 -23.55
C LEU A 20 -3.04 -8.42 -24.46
N LEU A 21 -3.26 -7.23 -25.01
CA LEU A 21 -4.37 -6.98 -25.93
C LEU A 21 -4.31 -7.90 -27.19
N ARG A 22 -3.12 -8.10 -27.75
CA ARG A 22 -2.90 -8.96 -28.94
C ARG A 22 -3.14 -10.44 -28.67
N ARG A 23 -2.95 -10.90 -27.42
CA ARG A 23 -3.19 -12.30 -27.05
C ARG A 23 -4.67 -12.67 -27.00
N GLY A 24 -5.57 -11.70 -27.26
CA GLY A 24 -7.01 -11.94 -27.31
C GLY A 24 -7.66 -12.21 -25.97
N GLU A 25 -6.96 -11.95 -24.89
CA GLU A 25 -7.46 -12.09 -23.51
C GLU A 25 -8.36 -10.90 -23.14
N ARG A 26 -9.38 -10.66 -23.95
CA ARG A 26 -10.55 -9.89 -23.52
C ARG A 26 -11.35 -10.85 -22.65
N ASP A 27 -11.35 -10.56 -21.36
CA ASP A 27 -12.20 -11.25 -20.40
C ASP A 27 -13.65 -10.87 -20.74
N ASP A 28 -14.31 -11.73 -21.51
CA ASP A 28 -15.68 -11.55 -21.99
C ASP A 28 -16.62 -11.58 -20.78
N GLY A 29 -17.09 -10.42 -20.36
CA GLY A 29 -18.25 -10.31 -19.49
C GLY A 29 -18.15 -9.53 -18.20
N ILE A 30 -17.02 -8.92 -17.85
CA ILE A 30 -16.96 -8.05 -16.67
C ILE A 30 -16.70 -6.60 -17.11
N ALA A 31 -17.50 -5.66 -16.58
CA ALA A 31 -17.39 -4.24 -16.86
C ALA A 31 -15.93 -3.73 -16.73
N PRO A 32 -15.50 -2.82 -17.62
CA PRO A 32 -14.14 -2.25 -17.56
C PRO A 32 -13.84 -1.68 -16.17
N PRO A 33 -12.55 -1.74 -15.73
CA PRO A 33 -12.14 -1.31 -14.39
C PRO A 33 -12.51 0.12 -14.04
N CYS A 34 -12.79 0.91 -15.04
CA CYS A 34 -13.14 2.30 -14.93
C CYS A 34 -14.35 2.63 -15.81
N SER A 35 -15.53 2.10 -15.46
CA SER A 35 -16.72 2.88 -15.77
C SER A 35 -16.56 4.18 -14.98
N ALA A 36 -16.32 5.29 -15.68
CA ALA A 36 -16.42 6.65 -15.17
C ALA A 36 -17.89 7.03 -14.84
N ALA A 37 -18.75 6.05 -14.60
CA ALA A 37 -19.98 6.26 -13.89
C ALA A 37 -19.60 6.90 -12.56
N LEU A 38 -20.01 8.15 -12.39
CA LEU A 38 -19.90 9.00 -11.22
C LEU A 38 -19.71 8.18 -9.94
N LEU A 39 -18.45 7.78 -9.64
CA LEU A 39 -18.14 7.15 -8.38
C LEU A 39 -18.39 8.22 -7.32
N ASP A 40 -19.14 7.84 -6.30
CA ASP A 40 -19.40 8.68 -5.16
C ASP A 40 -18.05 9.03 -4.51
N GLU A 41 -17.53 10.23 -4.79
CA GLU A 41 -16.31 10.72 -4.17
C GLU A 41 -16.63 11.08 -2.73
N ARG A 42 -15.95 10.42 -1.79
CA ARG A 42 -16.20 10.61 -0.37
C ARG A 42 -14.97 11.10 0.37
N GLU A 43 -15.21 11.97 1.32
CA GLU A 43 -14.24 12.24 2.37
C GLU A 43 -14.24 11.05 3.33
N LEU A 44 -13.05 10.47 3.57
CA LEU A 44 -12.85 9.53 4.66
C LEU A 44 -13.03 10.25 6.01
N PRO A 45 -13.34 9.52 7.09
CA PRO A 45 -13.27 10.09 8.43
C PRO A 45 -11.94 10.82 8.65
N VAL A 46 -11.99 12.07 9.10
CA VAL A 46 -10.81 12.91 9.39
C VAL A 46 -10.65 13.04 10.89
N ILE A 47 -9.45 12.76 11.39
CA ILE A 47 -9.13 12.77 12.81
C ILE A 47 -7.95 13.69 13.02
N ASP A 48 -8.13 14.73 13.84
CA ASP A 48 -7.06 15.65 14.21
C ASP A 48 -6.30 15.09 15.42
N LEU A 49 -5.05 14.68 15.21
CA LEU A 49 -4.21 14.08 16.25
C LEU A 49 -3.74 15.08 17.33
N THR A 50 -4.00 16.38 17.16
CA THR A 50 -3.73 17.40 18.19
C THR A 50 -4.85 17.50 19.21
N GLY A 51 -5.99 16.83 18.99
CA GLY A 51 -7.13 16.83 19.87
C GLY A 51 -6.93 15.98 21.14
N ASP A 52 -8.01 15.83 21.91
CA ASP A 52 -7.99 14.94 23.09
C ASP A 52 -7.65 13.51 22.71
N ARG A 53 -6.67 12.90 23.39
CA ARG A 53 -6.15 11.55 23.09
C ARG A 53 -7.26 10.49 23.10
N ALA A 54 -8.16 10.52 24.07
CA ALA A 54 -9.20 9.52 24.20
C ALA A 54 -10.25 9.66 23.09
N ALA A 55 -10.66 10.90 22.80
CA ALA A 55 -11.59 11.18 21.71
C ALA A 55 -11.01 10.80 20.33
N CYS A 56 -9.73 11.08 20.10
CA CYS A 56 -9.01 10.67 18.90
C CYS A 56 -8.97 9.14 18.76
N ALA A 57 -8.62 8.42 19.83
CA ALA A 57 -8.59 6.96 19.83
C ALA A 57 -9.97 6.35 19.56
N ASP A 58 -11.05 6.90 20.14
CA ASP A 58 -12.42 6.48 19.84
C ASP A 58 -12.81 6.72 18.40
N ALA A 59 -12.43 7.87 17.84
CA ALA A 59 -12.71 8.19 16.44
C ALA A 59 -11.94 7.26 15.49
N MET A 60 -10.65 6.99 15.78
CA MET A 60 -9.83 6.04 15.01
C MET A 60 -10.42 4.62 15.07
N ALA A 61 -10.82 4.14 16.25
CA ALA A 61 -11.40 2.80 16.42
C ALA A 61 -12.72 2.64 15.63
N ARG A 62 -13.61 3.63 15.66
CA ARG A 62 -14.83 3.63 14.85
C ARG A 62 -14.51 3.62 13.35
N ALA A 63 -13.58 4.47 12.91
CA ALA A 63 -13.19 4.54 11.51
C ALA A 63 -12.53 3.25 11.02
N ALA A 64 -11.65 2.64 11.83
CA ALA A 64 -11.01 1.36 11.54
C ALA A 64 -12.03 0.20 11.45
N ALA A 65 -13.04 0.19 12.33
CA ALA A 65 -14.09 -0.83 12.33
C ALA A 65 -15.07 -0.66 11.16
N GLU A 66 -15.39 0.58 10.82
CA GLU A 66 -16.41 0.87 9.81
C GLU A 66 -15.83 0.96 8.39
N TRP A 67 -14.71 1.66 8.23
CA TRP A 67 -14.11 1.98 6.95
C TRP A 67 -12.83 1.20 6.66
N GLY A 68 -12.09 0.78 7.69
CA GLY A 68 -10.72 0.27 7.55
C GLY A 68 -9.71 1.31 7.08
N PHE A 69 -10.19 2.51 6.77
CA PHE A 69 -9.45 3.67 6.27
C PHE A 69 -9.90 4.96 6.95
N PHE A 70 -8.97 5.86 7.21
CA PHE A 70 -9.26 7.21 7.69
C PHE A 70 -8.12 8.17 7.35
N GLN A 71 -8.37 9.46 7.48
CA GLN A 71 -7.37 10.52 7.32
C GLN A 71 -6.97 11.06 8.68
N VAL A 72 -5.69 11.40 8.84
CA VAL A 72 -5.19 12.07 10.04
C VAL A 72 -4.60 13.42 9.67
N THR A 73 -4.97 14.46 10.42
CA THR A 73 -4.40 15.80 10.39
C THR A 73 -3.67 16.06 11.70
N GLY A 74 -2.94 17.18 11.81
CA GLY A 74 -2.16 17.45 13.03
C GLY A 74 -1.10 16.39 13.34
N HIS A 75 -0.71 15.61 12.36
CA HIS A 75 0.16 14.42 12.48
C HIS A 75 1.64 14.73 12.74
N GLY A 76 2.03 16.02 12.76
CA GLY A 76 3.39 16.45 13.11
C GLY A 76 4.46 16.21 12.02
N VAL A 77 4.08 15.67 10.85
CA VAL A 77 5.00 15.57 9.70
C VAL A 77 5.05 16.92 9.00
N SER A 78 6.24 17.50 8.85
CA SER A 78 6.42 18.81 8.25
C SER A 78 5.93 18.84 6.78
N PRO A 79 5.08 19.81 6.39
CA PRO A 79 4.69 19.99 4.98
C PRO A 79 5.91 20.24 4.08
N ALA A 80 6.93 20.95 4.56
CA ALA A 80 8.17 21.19 3.82
C ALA A 80 8.93 19.88 3.56
N LEU A 81 8.98 18.96 4.53
CA LEU A 81 9.59 17.64 4.38
C LEU A 81 8.84 16.80 3.34
N LEU A 82 7.51 16.81 3.38
CA LEU A 82 6.70 16.07 2.39
C LEU A 82 6.86 16.63 0.97
N GLU A 83 6.99 17.95 0.83
CA GLU A 83 7.26 18.56 -0.47
C GLU A 83 8.68 18.25 -0.98
N GLU A 84 9.66 18.24 -0.08
CA GLU A 84 11.02 17.83 -0.42
C GLU A 84 11.05 16.37 -0.85
N MET A 85 10.37 15.47 -0.14
CA MET A 85 10.24 14.07 -0.52
C MET A 85 9.62 13.93 -1.92
N ARG A 86 8.58 14.69 -2.23
CA ARG A 86 7.94 14.69 -3.55
C ARG A 86 8.90 15.15 -4.64
N ARG A 87 9.72 16.17 -4.36
CA ARG A 87 10.74 16.67 -5.30
C ARG A 87 11.80 15.61 -5.59
N GLU A 88 12.35 14.99 -4.54
CA GLU A 88 13.36 13.94 -4.69
C GLU A 88 12.78 12.67 -5.33
N GLN A 89 11.55 12.31 -5.01
CA GLN A 89 10.83 11.22 -5.65
C GLN A 89 10.66 11.45 -7.17
N LYS A 90 10.30 12.67 -7.58
CA LYS A 90 10.22 13.02 -9.01
C LYS A 90 11.59 12.92 -9.69
N ARG A 91 12.67 13.35 -9.03
CA ARG A 91 14.04 13.22 -9.57
C ARG A 91 14.41 11.74 -9.74
N LEU A 92 14.13 10.90 -8.75
CA LEU A 92 14.38 9.47 -8.78
C LEU A 92 13.67 8.79 -9.96
N PHE A 93 12.38 9.05 -10.15
CA PHE A 93 11.62 8.43 -11.23
C PHE A 93 11.94 8.96 -12.63
N ARG A 94 12.57 10.14 -12.74
CA ARG A 94 13.06 10.68 -14.01
C ARG A 94 14.41 10.12 -14.46
N LEU A 95 15.08 9.35 -13.63
CA LEU A 95 16.27 8.62 -14.07
C LEU A 95 15.91 7.68 -15.24
N PRO A 96 16.86 7.40 -16.14
CA PRO A 96 16.66 6.43 -17.23
C PRO A 96 16.14 5.10 -16.69
N PHE A 97 15.22 4.49 -17.43
CA PHE A 97 14.63 3.20 -17.05
C PHE A 97 15.70 2.15 -16.75
N GLU A 98 16.72 2.04 -17.60
CA GLU A 98 17.84 1.12 -17.45
C GLU A 98 18.59 1.33 -16.11
N THR A 99 18.81 2.58 -15.71
CA THR A 99 19.42 2.92 -14.43
C THR A 99 18.57 2.42 -13.25
N LYS A 100 17.25 2.61 -13.31
CA LYS A 100 16.32 2.15 -12.27
C LYS A 100 16.21 0.62 -12.22
N ALA A 101 16.18 -0.03 -13.39
CA ALA A 101 15.92 -1.46 -13.48
C ALA A 101 17.14 -2.34 -13.24
N ASN A 102 18.34 -1.91 -13.69
CA ASN A 102 19.54 -2.74 -13.72
C ASN A 102 20.68 -2.20 -12.86
N GLY A 103 20.61 -0.94 -12.41
CA GLY A 103 21.71 -0.25 -11.75
C GLY A 103 21.94 -0.59 -10.28
N GLY A 104 21.14 -1.48 -9.68
CA GLY A 104 21.26 -1.77 -8.24
C GLY A 104 20.75 -0.65 -7.34
N LEU A 105 20.25 0.43 -7.89
CA LEU A 105 19.76 1.62 -7.19
C LEU A 105 18.77 1.24 -6.09
N LEU A 106 18.94 1.82 -4.90
CA LEU A 106 18.18 1.49 -3.71
C LEU A 106 18.11 -0.04 -3.46
N ASN A 107 19.26 -0.70 -3.58
CA ASN A 107 19.42 -2.16 -3.41
C ASN A 107 18.52 -2.99 -4.35
N GLY A 108 18.32 -2.53 -5.60
CA GLY A 108 17.51 -3.24 -6.59
C GLY A 108 16.02 -3.35 -6.22
N SER A 109 15.54 -2.38 -5.43
CA SER A 109 14.16 -2.36 -4.93
C SER A 109 13.12 -1.91 -5.97
N TYR A 110 13.55 -1.56 -7.18
CA TYR A 110 12.67 -1.09 -8.26
C TYR A 110 11.75 -2.19 -8.78
N ARG A 111 10.51 -1.82 -9.01
CA ARG A 111 9.47 -2.69 -9.60
C ARG A 111 8.60 -1.84 -10.54
N TRP A 112 8.09 -2.43 -11.59
CA TRP A 112 7.19 -1.77 -12.52
C TRP A 112 6.20 -2.74 -13.14
N GLY A 113 5.02 -2.26 -13.48
CA GLY A 113 3.96 -3.04 -14.09
C GLY A 113 3.60 -4.29 -13.27
N THR A 114 3.12 -5.31 -13.98
CA THR A 114 2.90 -6.65 -13.43
C THR A 114 3.46 -7.65 -14.43
N PRO A 115 4.72 -8.07 -14.33
CA PRO A 115 5.37 -8.95 -15.32
C PRO A 115 4.64 -10.28 -15.53
N THR A 116 3.91 -10.73 -14.52
CA THR A 116 3.12 -11.98 -14.53
C THR A 116 1.65 -11.76 -14.88
N ALA A 117 1.27 -10.56 -15.34
CA ALA A 117 -0.11 -10.30 -15.73
C ALA A 117 -0.54 -11.21 -16.87
N ALA A 118 -1.58 -11.99 -16.61
CA ALA A 118 -2.20 -12.86 -17.61
C ALA A 118 -3.29 -12.13 -18.42
N SER A 119 -3.84 -11.04 -17.90
CA SER A 119 -4.86 -10.22 -18.55
C SER A 119 -4.69 -8.74 -18.19
N LEU A 120 -5.39 -7.84 -18.90
CA LEU A 120 -5.38 -6.40 -18.64
C LEU A 120 -5.82 -6.05 -17.20
N ARG A 121 -6.64 -6.88 -16.57
CA ARG A 121 -7.09 -6.71 -15.18
C ARG A 121 -6.01 -6.94 -14.14
N HIS A 122 -4.97 -7.66 -14.51
CA HIS A 122 -3.82 -7.92 -13.64
C HIS A 122 -2.65 -6.98 -13.92
N LEU A 123 -2.77 -6.10 -14.91
CA LEU A 123 -1.74 -5.13 -15.25
C LEU A 123 -1.87 -3.88 -14.35
N SER A 124 -0.80 -3.54 -13.66
CA SER A 124 -0.67 -2.26 -12.95
C SER A 124 0.12 -1.26 -13.80
N TRP A 125 -0.47 -0.10 -14.09
CA TRP A 125 0.19 1.00 -14.80
C TRP A 125 0.95 1.88 -13.81
N SER A 126 2.04 1.34 -13.31
CA SER A 126 2.84 1.98 -12.26
C SER A 126 4.28 1.52 -12.25
N GLU A 127 5.11 2.31 -11.62
CA GLU A 127 6.45 1.95 -11.17
C GLU A 127 6.63 2.31 -9.70
N ALA A 128 7.48 1.59 -8.99
CA ALA A 128 7.69 1.79 -7.58
C ALA A 128 9.10 1.37 -7.12
N PHE A 129 9.58 2.00 -6.05
CA PHE A 129 10.67 1.49 -5.24
C PHE A 129 10.11 1.00 -3.91
N HIS A 130 10.52 -0.20 -3.50
CA HIS A 130 10.11 -0.84 -2.25
C HIS A 130 11.35 -0.95 -1.36
N VAL A 131 11.59 0.05 -0.50
CA VAL A 131 12.84 0.23 0.22
C VAL A 131 12.66 -0.09 1.70
N GLN A 132 13.33 -1.14 2.19
CA GLN A 132 13.34 -1.47 3.61
C GLN A 132 13.99 -0.35 4.42
N LEU A 133 13.51 -0.08 5.63
CA LEU A 133 14.09 0.96 6.48
C LEU A 133 15.56 0.67 6.82
N ALA A 134 15.89 -0.59 7.07
CA ALA A 134 17.26 -1.02 7.29
C ALA A 134 18.19 -0.66 6.10
N SER A 135 17.67 -0.64 4.88
CA SER A 135 18.43 -0.18 3.71
C SER A 135 18.60 1.33 3.69
N ILE A 136 17.61 2.11 4.16
CA ILE A 136 17.68 3.57 4.22
C ILE A 136 18.73 3.98 5.26
N SER A 137 18.70 3.40 6.47
CA SER A 137 19.64 3.67 7.54
C SER A 137 21.03 3.05 7.28
N GLY A 138 21.09 1.98 6.48
CA GLY A 138 22.32 1.25 6.15
C GLY A 138 23.31 2.05 5.31
N LYS A 139 24.62 1.72 5.44
CA LYS A 139 25.69 2.40 4.71
C LYS A 139 25.80 1.95 3.25
N ASP A 140 25.30 0.75 2.94
CA ASP A 140 25.53 0.06 1.67
C ASP A 140 24.38 0.27 0.66
N CYS A 141 23.43 1.17 0.94
CA CYS A 141 22.36 1.48 0.01
C CYS A 141 22.89 2.45 -1.07
N ASP A 142 22.75 2.03 -2.32
CA ASP A 142 23.15 2.85 -3.47
C ASP A 142 22.04 3.87 -3.81
N TYR A 143 22.39 5.15 -3.71
CA TYR A 143 21.50 6.27 -4.09
C TYR A 143 21.91 6.92 -5.41
N GLY A 144 22.98 6.44 -6.05
CA GLY A 144 23.56 7.09 -7.23
C GLY A 144 23.88 8.56 -6.95
N ASP A 145 23.54 9.43 -7.89
CA ASP A 145 23.73 10.90 -7.76
C ASP A 145 22.65 11.60 -6.89
N LEU A 146 21.69 10.85 -6.33
CA LEU A 146 20.58 11.39 -5.52
C LEU A 146 20.97 11.48 -4.04
N THR A 147 22.06 12.18 -3.73
CA THR A 147 22.64 12.24 -2.36
C THR A 147 21.68 12.82 -1.31
N ALA A 148 20.80 13.78 -1.70
CA ALA A 148 19.79 14.34 -0.81
C ALA A 148 18.65 13.35 -0.49
N LEU A 149 18.35 12.42 -1.39
CA LEU A 149 17.24 11.49 -1.26
C LEU A 149 17.33 10.65 0.02
N ARG A 150 18.54 10.22 0.40
CA ARG A 150 18.75 9.41 1.61
C ARG A 150 18.26 10.11 2.88
N GLY A 151 18.72 11.35 3.10
CA GLY A 151 18.35 12.12 4.29
C GLY A 151 16.84 12.36 4.35
N VAL A 152 16.25 12.76 3.23
CA VAL A 152 14.82 13.00 3.11
C VAL A 152 14.01 11.73 3.34
N MET A 153 14.42 10.60 2.77
CA MET A 153 13.74 9.31 3.00
C MET A 153 13.82 8.89 4.46
N GLN A 154 14.98 9.08 5.13
CA GLN A 154 15.12 8.75 6.54
C GLN A 154 14.18 9.60 7.41
N GLU A 155 14.17 10.92 7.22
CA GLU A 155 13.31 11.81 7.99
C GLU A 155 11.82 11.51 7.77
N VAL A 156 11.40 11.22 6.53
CA VAL A 156 10.02 10.83 6.21
C VAL A 156 9.68 9.48 6.84
N ALA A 157 10.57 8.49 6.78
CA ALA A 157 10.37 7.19 7.39
C ALA A 157 10.19 7.31 8.90
N ASP A 158 11.04 8.08 9.58
CA ASP A 158 10.96 8.32 11.03
C ASP A 158 9.65 9.02 11.41
N ALA A 159 9.26 10.03 10.63
CA ALA A 159 8.04 10.77 10.89
C ALA A 159 6.79 9.90 10.69
N MET A 160 6.70 9.15 9.59
CA MET A 160 5.58 8.25 9.32
C MET A 160 5.55 7.05 10.29
N SER A 161 6.72 6.55 10.71
CA SER A 161 6.82 5.50 11.74
C SER A 161 6.20 5.96 13.08
N ARG A 162 6.49 7.20 13.50
CA ARG A 162 5.88 7.76 14.70
C ARG A 162 4.35 7.82 14.59
N VAL A 163 3.82 8.30 13.46
CA VAL A 163 2.37 8.33 13.21
C VAL A 163 1.78 6.92 13.26
N ALA A 164 2.39 5.96 12.54
CA ALA A 164 1.91 4.58 12.48
C ALA A 164 1.87 3.93 13.88
N ARG A 165 2.94 4.10 14.68
CA ARG A 165 3.01 3.55 16.05
C ARG A 165 2.00 4.21 16.97
N THR A 166 1.85 5.54 16.93
CA THR A 166 0.84 6.26 17.71
C THR A 166 -0.57 5.74 17.43
N VAL A 167 -0.91 5.59 16.16
CA VAL A 167 -2.20 5.05 15.73
C VAL A 167 -2.37 3.59 16.15
N ALA A 168 -1.35 2.75 15.94
CA ALA A 168 -1.41 1.32 16.29
C ALA A 168 -1.66 1.11 17.80
N VAL A 169 -0.92 1.83 18.65
CA VAL A 169 -1.09 1.78 20.10
C VAL A 169 -2.50 2.24 20.51
N ALA A 170 -2.95 3.39 20.00
CA ALA A 170 -4.28 3.91 20.31
C ALA A 170 -5.41 2.95 19.91
N LEU A 171 -5.30 2.30 18.75
CA LEU A 171 -6.26 1.29 18.28
C LEU A 171 -6.22 0.03 19.15
N ALA A 172 -5.02 -0.42 19.56
CA ALA A 172 -4.88 -1.59 20.44
C ALA A 172 -5.48 -1.34 21.82
N GLU A 173 -5.18 -0.19 22.45
CA GLU A 173 -5.73 0.20 23.75
C GLU A 173 -7.26 0.12 23.79
N ARG A 174 -7.94 0.47 22.69
CA ARG A 174 -9.42 0.40 22.59
C ARG A 174 -9.97 -1.02 22.55
N LEU A 175 -9.16 -2.01 22.22
CA LEU A 175 -9.57 -3.41 22.17
C LEU A 175 -9.21 -4.17 23.45
N ILE A 176 -8.05 -3.90 24.02
CA ILE A 176 -7.56 -4.62 25.22
C ILE A 176 -7.86 -3.88 26.52
N GLY A 177 -8.25 -2.60 26.46
CA GLY A 177 -8.68 -1.81 27.63
C GLY A 177 -7.53 -1.30 28.51
N HIS A 178 -6.29 -1.50 28.13
CA HIS A 178 -5.10 -1.00 28.82
C HIS A 178 -3.97 -0.72 27.83
N ASP A 179 -2.98 0.05 28.26
CA ASP A 179 -1.79 0.32 27.47
C ASP A 179 -0.92 -0.96 27.41
N ASP A 180 -0.56 -1.36 26.23
CA ASP A 180 0.43 -2.41 25.97
C ASP A 180 1.63 -1.77 25.28
N PRO A 181 2.68 -1.40 26.02
CA PRO A 181 3.86 -0.76 25.44
C PRO A 181 4.64 -1.69 24.51
N SER A 182 4.38 -3.00 24.53
CA SER A 182 4.98 -3.94 23.60
C SER A 182 4.29 -3.96 22.24
N PHE A 183 3.07 -3.43 22.11
CA PHE A 183 2.36 -3.39 20.83
C PHE A 183 2.73 -2.13 20.01
N PRO A 184 2.94 -2.24 18.70
CA PRO A 184 2.98 -3.47 17.90
C PRO A 184 4.32 -4.22 18.09
N ALA A 185 4.23 -5.42 18.67
CA ALA A 185 5.40 -6.23 18.99
C ALA A 185 6.21 -6.60 17.73
N GLY A 186 7.54 -6.57 17.86
CA GLY A 186 8.45 -7.03 16.81
C GLY A 186 8.50 -6.19 15.55
N CYS A 187 7.85 -5.02 15.49
CA CYS A 187 7.96 -4.11 14.34
C CYS A 187 9.31 -3.37 14.39
N ASP A 188 10.17 -3.65 13.45
CA ASP A 188 11.52 -3.09 13.35
C ASP A 188 11.87 -2.63 11.92
N GLU A 189 13.08 -2.11 11.74
CA GLU A 189 13.57 -1.58 10.48
C GLU A 189 13.80 -2.66 9.41
N THR A 190 13.88 -3.94 9.77
CA THR A 190 14.21 -5.02 8.84
C THR A 190 13.02 -5.43 7.98
N THR A 191 11.82 -5.23 8.48
CA THR A 191 10.56 -5.60 7.82
C THR A 191 9.69 -4.41 7.47
N CYS A 192 9.77 -3.30 8.22
CA CYS A 192 9.12 -2.05 7.86
C CYS A 192 9.79 -1.44 6.62
N PHE A 193 9.01 -0.80 5.77
CA PHE A 193 9.53 -0.25 4.51
C PHE A 193 8.77 0.99 4.05
N LEU A 194 9.45 1.78 3.22
CA LEU A 194 8.81 2.80 2.39
C LEU A 194 8.56 2.26 0.98
N ARG A 195 7.42 2.60 0.43
CA ARG A 195 7.11 2.40 -0.97
C ARG A 195 6.88 3.75 -1.65
N LEU A 196 7.76 4.08 -2.58
CA LEU A 196 7.64 5.24 -3.44
C LEU A 196 6.93 4.81 -4.71
N ASN A 197 5.78 5.41 -5.04
CA ASN A 197 5.00 5.03 -6.21
C ASN A 197 4.91 6.18 -7.20
N ARG A 198 5.06 5.88 -8.49
CA ARG A 198 4.68 6.73 -9.61
C ARG A 198 3.68 5.99 -10.49
N TYR A 199 2.63 6.68 -10.86
CA TYR A 199 1.62 6.22 -11.80
C TYR A 199 1.67 7.18 -13.01
N PRO A 200 2.35 6.82 -14.10
CA PRO A 200 2.42 7.66 -15.29
C PRO A 200 1.04 7.94 -15.87
N ALA A 201 0.89 9.03 -16.62
CA ALA A 201 -0.31 9.25 -17.39
C ALA A 201 -0.53 8.07 -18.36
N CYS A 202 -1.75 7.53 -18.38
CA CYS A 202 -2.05 6.29 -19.09
C CYS A 202 -3.00 6.56 -20.27
N PRO A 203 -2.58 6.37 -21.52
CA PRO A 203 -3.47 6.53 -22.68
C PRO A 203 -4.61 5.51 -22.69
N PHE A 204 -4.49 4.42 -21.93
CA PHE A 204 -5.47 3.33 -21.79
C PHE A 204 -6.18 3.36 -20.43
N ALA A 205 -6.31 4.53 -19.81
CA ALA A 205 -6.80 4.68 -18.44
C ALA A 205 -8.21 4.10 -18.21
N ALA A 206 -9.05 4.05 -19.24
CA ALA A 206 -10.39 3.46 -19.14
C ALA A 206 -10.38 1.96 -18.82
N ASP A 207 -9.32 1.26 -19.23
CA ASP A 207 -9.22 -0.21 -19.16
C ASP A 207 -8.08 -0.69 -18.25
N THR A 208 -7.44 0.24 -17.50
CA THR A 208 -6.20 -0.08 -16.79
C THR A 208 -6.22 0.46 -15.36
N PHE A 209 -5.73 -0.35 -14.43
CA PHE A 209 -5.45 0.09 -13.06
C PHE A 209 -4.08 0.79 -12.97
N GLY A 210 -3.98 1.82 -12.14
CA GLY A 210 -2.68 2.28 -11.64
C GLY A 210 -2.07 1.24 -10.69
N LEU A 211 -2.89 0.69 -9.79
CA LEU A 211 -2.57 -0.45 -8.96
C LEU A 211 -3.81 -1.33 -8.83
N VAL A 212 -3.64 -2.62 -9.11
CA VAL A 212 -4.73 -3.61 -9.06
C VAL A 212 -5.35 -3.73 -7.66
N PRO A 213 -6.62 -4.18 -7.56
CA PRO A 213 -7.28 -4.41 -6.28
C PRO A 213 -6.49 -5.35 -5.38
N HIS A 214 -6.29 -4.96 -4.12
CA HIS A 214 -5.55 -5.73 -3.10
C HIS A 214 -5.90 -5.26 -1.68
N THR A 215 -5.51 -6.04 -0.69
CA THR A 215 -5.39 -5.64 0.70
C THR A 215 -3.92 -5.55 1.08
N ASP A 216 -3.56 -4.74 2.09
CA ASP A 216 -2.20 -4.67 2.59
C ASP A 216 -1.87 -5.84 3.52
N SER A 217 -0.61 -6.28 3.53
CA SER A 217 -0.15 -7.46 4.28
C SER A 217 0.64 -7.10 5.54
N ASP A 218 0.33 -5.98 6.14
CA ASP A 218 0.99 -5.39 7.31
C ASP A 218 0.01 -5.21 8.48
N PHE A 219 0.46 -4.50 9.53
CA PHE A 219 -0.44 -3.99 10.56
C PHE A 219 -1.14 -2.72 10.08
N LEU A 220 -0.38 -1.71 9.68
CA LEU A 220 -0.88 -0.41 9.24
C LEU A 220 -0.05 0.12 8.08
N THR A 221 -0.73 0.76 7.14
CA THR A 221 -0.12 1.63 6.13
C THR A 221 -0.40 3.10 6.44
N VAL A 222 0.62 3.94 6.36
CA VAL A 222 0.50 5.40 6.39
C VAL A 222 0.87 5.93 5.02
N LEU A 223 -0.06 6.60 4.34
CA LEU A 223 0.08 7.04 2.95
C LEU A 223 0.02 8.56 2.84
N CYS A 224 1.03 9.15 2.22
CA CYS A 224 1.01 10.50 1.67
C CYS A 224 0.79 10.42 0.16
N GLN A 225 -0.25 11.06 -0.37
CA GLN A 225 -0.52 11.14 -1.80
C GLN A 225 -0.55 12.60 -2.28
N ASP A 226 -0.40 12.77 -3.59
CA ASP A 226 -0.64 14.08 -4.23
C ASP A 226 -2.14 14.37 -4.40
N GLN A 227 -2.46 15.48 -5.11
CA GLN A 227 -3.83 15.93 -5.31
C GLN A 227 -4.48 15.38 -6.60
N VAL A 228 -3.84 14.45 -7.30
CA VAL A 228 -4.38 13.86 -8.54
C VAL A 228 -5.56 12.93 -8.26
N GLY A 229 -5.57 12.30 -7.07
CA GLY A 229 -6.62 11.34 -6.71
C GLY A 229 -6.39 9.94 -7.28
N GLY A 230 -7.47 9.19 -7.46
CA GLY A 230 -7.46 7.85 -8.06
C GLY A 230 -7.42 6.69 -7.06
N LEU A 231 -7.18 6.93 -5.77
CA LEU A 231 -7.36 5.90 -4.74
C LEU A 231 -8.84 5.59 -4.57
N GLN A 232 -9.18 4.31 -4.61
CA GLN A 232 -10.53 3.80 -4.37
C GLN A 232 -10.49 2.67 -3.37
N LEU A 233 -11.50 2.57 -2.53
CA LEU A 233 -11.66 1.49 -1.57
C LEU A 233 -13.03 0.83 -1.69
N MET A 234 -13.12 -0.44 -1.30
CA MET A 234 -14.34 -1.21 -1.31
C MET A 234 -15.17 -0.91 -0.05
N LYS A 235 -16.35 -0.33 -0.21
CA LYS A 235 -17.32 -0.10 0.88
C LYS A 235 -18.60 -0.86 0.58
N GLY A 236 -18.86 -1.90 1.36
CA GLY A 236 -19.90 -2.87 0.99
C GLY A 236 -19.51 -3.55 -0.34
N ASN A 237 -20.39 -3.44 -1.35
CA ASN A 237 -20.15 -4.02 -2.68
C ASN A 237 -19.89 -2.94 -3.75
N ARG A 238 -19.38 -1.76 -3.36
CA ARG A 238 -19.13 -0.65 -4.28
C ARG A 238 -17.74 -0.04 -4.05
N TRP A 239 -17.11 0.36 -5.14
CA TRP A 239 -15.91 1.18 -5.10
C TRP A 239 -16.28 2.63 -4.76
N VAL A 240 -15.56 3.21 -3.81
CA VAL A 240 -15.70 4.60 -3.39
C VAL A 240 -14.39 5.31 -3.66
N ALA A 241 -14.43 6.43 -4.37
CA ALA A 241 -13.25 7.25 -4.63
C ALA A 241 -12.91 8.08 -3.38
N VAL A 242 -11.63 8.08 -3.01
CA VAL A 242 -11.12 8.88 -1.90
C VAL A 242 -10.77 10.26 -2.39
N LYS A 243 -11.41 11.28 -1.82
CA LYS A 243 -11.09 12.67 -2.11
C LYS A 243 -9.72 13.02 -1.52
N PRO A 244 -8.76 13.50 -2.33
CA PRO A 244 -7.47 13.94 -1.82
C PRO A 244 -7.62 15.13 -0.86
N ARG A 245 -6.81 15.10 0.20
CA ARG A 245 -6.72 16.17 1.18
C ARG A 245 -5.25 16.52 1.42
N PRO A 246 -4.82 17.80 1.15
CA PRO A 246 -3.39 18.15 1.12
C PRO A 246 -2.72 18.17 2.49
N ASP A 247 -3.49 18.38 3.56
CA ASP A 247 -3.03 18.51 4.95
C ASP A 247 -3.16 17.19 5.76
N ALA A 248 -3.49 16.08 5.08
CA ALA A 248 -3.75 14.82 5.74
C ALA A 248 -2.87 13.69 5.21
N LEU A 249 -2.54 12.75 6.11
CA LEU A 249 -2.08 11.41 5.76
C LEU A 249 -3.27 10.46 5.80
N ILE A 250 -3.27 9.48 4.90
CA ILE A 250 -4.25 8.38 4.93
C ILE A 250 -3.65 7.25 5.75
N VAL A 251 -4.45 6.66 6.62
CA VAL A 251 -4.11 5.46 7.39
C VAL A 251 -5.08 4.36 7.01
N ASN A 252 -4.56 3.18 6.74
CA ASN A 252 -5.40 1.99 6.53
C ASN A 252 -4.92 0.78 7.34
N ILE A 253 -5.90 -0.02 7.72
CA ILE A 253 -5.70 -1.28 8.43
C ILE A 253 -5.21 -2.34 7.46
N GLY A 254 -4.13 -3.03 7.81
CA GLY A 254 -3.64 -4.19 7.09
C GLY A 254 -4.19 -5.52 7.61
N ASP A 255 -3.93 -6.61 6.88
CA ASP A 255 -4.44 -7.94 7.20
C ASP A 255 -3.98 -8.43 8.58
N LEU A 256 -2.75 -8.11 9.00
CA LEU A 256 -2.26 -8.53 10.30
C LEU A 256 -3.01 -7.86 11.46
N PHE A 257 -3.37 -6.59 11.31
CA PHE A 257 -4.17 -5.92 12.33
C PHE A 257 -5.62 -6.43 12.33
N GLN A 258 -6.18 -6.74 11.17
CA GLN A 258 -7.48 -7.41 11.11
C GLN A 258 -7.43 -8.74 11.85
N ALA A 259 -6.41 -9.57 11.63
CA ALA A 259 -6.25 -10.84 12.32
C ALA A 259 -6.09 -10.65 13.82
N TRP A 260 -5.16 -9.77 14.24
CA TRP A 260 -4.92 -9.48 15.64
C TRP A 260 -6.16 -8.94 16.38
N SER A 261 -6.93 -8.09 15.71
CA SER A 261 -8.17 -7.52 16.26
C SER A 261 -9.39 -8.45 16.21
N ASN A 262 -9.23 -9.72 15.80
CA ASN A 262 -10.32 -10.67 15.63
C ASN A 262 -11.44 -10.12 14.71
N ASN A 263 -11.08 -9.51 13.59
CA ASN A 263 -11.96 -8.86 12.60
C ASN A 263 -12.73 -7.62 13.11
N ARG A 264 -12.38 -7.07 14.28
CA ARG A 264 -12.99 -5.83 14.74
C ARG A 264 -12.57 -4.64 13.89
N TYR A 265 -11.31 -4.61 13.44
CA TYR A 265 -10.81 -3.68 12.45
C TYR A 265 -10.71 -4.36 11.08
N LYS A 266 -10.93 -3.62 10.00
CA LYS A 266 -11.09 -4.20 8.67
C LYS A 266 -9.91 -3.86 7.78
N SER A 267 -9.26 -4.87 7.23
CA SER A 267 -8.38 -4.72 6.08
C SER A 267 -9.24 -4.68 4.82
N VAL A 268 -9.33 -3.51 4.20
CA VAL A 268 -10.26 -3.24 3.11
C VAL A 268 -9.55 -3.30 1.77
N GLU A 269 -10.18 -3.99 0.81
CA GLU A 269 -9.67 -4.03 -0.55
C GLU A 269 -9.68 -2.63 -1.15
N HIS A 270 -8.55 -2.25 -1.75
CA HIS A 270 -8.37 -0.94 -2.37
C HIS A 270 -7.55 -1.04 -3.64
N LYS A 271 -7.65 -0.04 -4.48
CA LYS A 271 -6.98 0.06 -5.78
C LYS A 271 -6.63 1.50 -6.12
N VAL A 272 -5.78 1.68 -7.13
CA VAL A 272 -5.56 2.98 -7.76
C VAL A 272 -6.01 2.89 -9.21
N VAL A 273 -6.87 3.80 -9.65
CA VAL A 273 -7.22 3.91 -11.06
C VAL A 273 -6.16 4.73 -11.81
N ALA A 274 -5.88 4.32 -13.04
CA ALA A 274 -4.97 5.08 -13.89
C ALA A 274 -5.61 6.42 -14.30
N ASN A 275 -4.79 7.45 -14.50
CA ASN A 275 -5.23 8.77 -14.96
C ASN A 275 -4.73 9.01 -16.39
N ALA A 276 -5.62 9.48 -17.27
CA ALA A 276 -5.27 9.71 -18.68
C ALA A 276 -4.41 10.97 -18.91
N LYS A 277 -4.45 11.94 -18.00
CA LYS A 277 -3.90 13.29 -18.23
C LYS A 277 -2.75 13.66 -17.30
N ALA A 278 -2.71 13.08 -16.13
CA ALA A 278 -1.76 13.47 -15.09
C ALA A 278 -1.06 12.26 -14.50
N GLU A 279 0.25 12.40 -14.26
CA GLU A 279 0.99 11.45 -13.42
C GLU A 279 0.63 11.67 -11.95
N ARG A 280 0.58 10.59 -11.18
CA ARG A 280 0.30 10.61 -9.74
C ARG A 280 1.50 10.07 -8.99
N PHE A 281 1.78 10.67 -7.82
CA PHE A 281 2.81 10.22 -6.89
C PHE A 281 2.24 9.92 -5.51
N SER A 282 2.80 8.93 -4.85
CA SER A 282 2.54 8.67 -3.45
C SER A 282 3.73 8.03 -2.74
N VAL A 283 3.81 8.26 -1.44
CA VAL A 283 4.78 7.61 -0.53
C VAL A 283 3.98 6.91 0.54
N ALA A 284 4.23 5.63 0.75
CA ALA A 284 3.57 4.82 1.77
C ALA A 284 4.61 4.20 2.72
N TYR A 285 4.35 4.29 4.02
CA TYR A 285 5.06 3.60 5.08
C TYR A 285 4.25 2.39 5.53
N PHE A 286 4.90 1.24 5.66
CA PHE A 286 4.27 -0.02 6.07
C PHE A 286 4.84 -0.46 7.41
N LEU A 287 3.97 -0.58 8.41
CA LEU A 287 4.30 -1.07 9.74
C LEU A 287 4.17 -2.59 9.78
N CYS A 288 5.29 -3.29 9.69
CA CYS A 288 5.34 -4.75 9.66
C CYS A 288 6.06 -5.31 10.88
N PRO A 289 5.60 -6.45 11.46
CA PRO A 289 6.38 -7.17 12.47
C PRO A 289 7.56 -7.90 11.81
N SER A 290 8.53 -8.36 12.60
CA SER A 290 9.58 -9.23 12.11
C SER A 290 9.00 -10.56 11.60
N TYR A 291 9.72 -11.22 10.70
CA TYR A 291 9.20 -12.43 10.04
C TYR A 291 8.84 -13.55 11.02
N ASP A 292 9.61 -13.70 12.10
CA ASP A 292 9.41 -14.74 13.11
C ASP A 292 8.42 -14.33 14.22
N SER A 293 7.97 -13.08 14.22
CA SER A 293 7.01 -12.59 15.20
C SER A 293 5.63 -13.23 15.00
N PRO A 294 5.02 -13.78 16.06
CA PRO A 294 3.64 -14.21 16.01
C PRO A 294 2.72 -12.99 15.86
N VAL A 295 1.69 -13.11 15.03
CA VAL A 295 0.71 -12.03 14.83
C VAL A 295 -0.12 -11.82 16.11
N GLY A 296 -0.39 -12.88 16.84
CA GLY A 296 -1.13 -12.81 18.11
C GLY A 296 -2.61 -12.49 17.96
N THR A 297 -3.24 -12.10 19.05
CA THR A 297 -4.67 -11.75 19.13
C THR A 297 -4.92 -10.77 20.28
N CYS A 298 -5.89 -9.87 20.13
CA CYS A 298 -6.35 -8.98 21.20
C CYS A 298 -7.19 -9.69 22.28
N GLY A 299 -7.48 -10.96 22.11
CA GLY A 299 -8.26 -11.76 23.06
C GLY A 299 -8.79 -13.05 22.46
N GLU A 300 -9.07 -14.04 23.31
CA GLU A 300 -9.65 -15.32 22.90
C GLU A 300 -11.19 -15.29 23.06
N PRO A 301 -11.95 -16.03 22.22
CA PRO A 301 -11.45 -16.89 21.13
C PRO A 301 -11.10 -16.09 19.86
N SER A 302 -9.96 -16.42 19.26
CA SER A 302 -9.60 -15.89 17.93
C SER A 302 -10.18 -16.76 16.81
N PRO A 303 -10.71 -16.18 15.71
CA PRO A 303 -11.11 -16.95 14.53
C PRO A 303 -9.93 -17.52 13.77
N TYR A 304 -8.72 -17.03 14.00
CA TYR A 304 -7.50 -17.42 13.31
C TYR A 304 -6.68 -18.41 14.13
N ARG A 305 -6.01 -19.38 13.47
CA ARG A 305 -4.93 -20.15 14.08
C ARG A 305 -3.72 -19.25 14.35
N ALA A 306 -2.82 -19.68 15.20
CA ALA A 306 -1.55 -19.01 15.40
C ALA A 306 -0.73 -19.06 14.09
N PHE A 307 -0.07 -17.95 13.74
CA PHE A 307 0.83 -17.85 12.59
C PHE A 307 1.81 -16.70 12.78
N THR A 308 2.95 -16.77 12.07
CA THR A 308 3.93 -15.69 12.02
C THR A 308 3.72 -14.84 10.77
N PHE A 309 4.34 -13.64 10.77
CA PHE A 309 4.35 -12.81 9.55
C PHE A 309 5.04 -13.50 8.37
N GLY A 310 6.11 -14.25 8.64
CA GLY A 310 6.82 -15.02 7.62
C GLY A 310 5.91 -16.07 6.98
N GLU A 311 5.17 -16.85 7.78
CA GLU A 311 4.18 -17.82 7.27
C GLU A 311 3.12 -17.13 6.41
N TYR A 312 2.61 -15.98 6.86
CA TYR A 312 1.62 -15.22 6.12
C TYR A 312 2.15 -14.78 4.75
N ARG A 313 3.35 -14.17 4.71
CA ARG A 313 3.96 -13.71 3.45
C ARG A 313 4.25 -14.85 2.48
N ASN A 314 4.81 -15.95 2.98
CA ASN A 314 5.11 -17.12 2.16
C ASN A 314 3.81 -17.67 1.53
N LYS A 315 2.75 -17.78 2.33
CA LYS A 315 1.45 -18.24 1.84
C LYS A 315 0.85 -17.30 0.77
N VAL A 316 0.93 -15.98 0.98
CA VAL A 316 0.48 -15.00 -0.01
C VAL A 316 1.27 -15.12 -1.32
N GLN A 317 2.60 -15.29 -1.24
CA GLN A 317 3.43 -15.47 -2.44
C GLN A 317 3.07 -16.75 -3.20
N ASP A 318 2.84 -17.86 -2.48
CA ASP A 318 2.44 -19.13 -3.08
C ASP A 318 1.05 -19.06 -3.73
N ASP A 319 0.11 -18.38 -3.09
CA ASP A 319 -1.23 -18.13 -3.65
C ASP A 319 -1.14 -17.32 -4.95
N VAL A 320 -0.37 -16.22 -4.94
CA VAL A 320 -0.18 -15.38 -6.14
C VAL A 320 0.50 -16.16 -7.26
N LYS A 321 1.53 -16.97 -6.97
CA LYS A 321 2.18 -17.82 -7.98
C LYS A 321 1.22 -18.83 -8.58
N ARG A 322 0.35 -19.43 -7.76
CA ARG A 322 -0.55 -20.51 -8.17
C ARG A 322 -1.83 -20.01 -8.84
N THR A 323 -2.41 -18.91 -8.35
CA THR A 323 -3.76 -18.46 -8.73
C THR A 323 -3.79 -17.08 -9.38
N GLY A 324 -2.65 -16.37 -9.43
CA GLY A 324 -2.54 -15.00 -9.91
C GLY A 324 -3.10 -13.95 -8.93
N ARG A 325 -3.62 -14.35 -7.75
CA ARG A 325 -4.22 -13.44 -6.77
C ARG A 325 -3.88 -13.81 -5.33
N LYS A 326 -3.90 -12.79 -4.47
CA LYS A 326 -3.78 -12.96 -3.03
C LYS A 326 -5.08 -13.56 -2.47
N ILE A 327 -4.99 -14.63 -1.68
CA ILE A 327 -6.09 -15.16 -0.87
C ILE A 327 -6.05 -14.55 0.53
N GLY A 328 -4.86 -14.49 1.15
CA GLY A 328 -4.64 -13.81 2.42
C GLY A 328 -5.22 -14.56 3.64
N LEU A 329 -5.87 -13.81 4.53
CA LEU A 329 -6.36 -14.30 5.83
C LEU A 329 -7.28 -15.52 5.81
N PRO A 330 -8.11 -15.80 4.80
CA PRO A 330 -8.89 -17.04 4.72
C PRO A 330 -8.05 -18.31 4.89
N ASN A 331 -6.76 -18.30 4.50
CA ASN A 331 -5.87 -19.44 4.71
C ASN A 331 -5.53 -19.75 6.18
N PHE A 332 -5.83 -18.83 7.08
CA PHE A 332 -5.45 -18.88 8.49
C PHE A 332 -6.64 -19.03 9.45
N LEU A 333 -7.86 -19.15 8.90
CA LEU A 333 -9.06 -19.40 9.71
C LEU A 333 -8.97 -20.79 10.38
N LYS A 334 -9.38 -20.88 11.66
CA LYS A 334 -9.51 -22.13 12.41
C LYS A 334 -10.57 -23.05 11.78
N HIS A 335 -11.65 -22.46 11.28
CA HIS A 335 -12.72 -23.15 10.57
C HIS A 335 -12.91 -22.45 9.21
N PRO A 336 -12.31 -22.96 8.14
CA PRO A 336 -12.56 -22.42 6.81
C PRO A 336 -14.06 -22.50 6.49
N PRO A 337 -14.63 -21.50 5.77
CA PRO A 337 -16.03 -21.56 5.38
C PRO A 337 -16.31 -22.87 4.62
N VAL A 338 -17.34 -23.60 5.05
CA VAL A 338 -17.74 -24.85 4.43
C VAL A 338 -18.20 -24.53 3.02
N GLY A 339 -17.40 -24.94 2.01
CA GLY A 339 -17.81 -25.12 0.63
C GLY A 339 -18.31 -23.89 -0.11
N GLY A 340 -17.38 -23.07 -0.59
CA GLY A 340 -17.54 -22.37 -1.86
C GLY A 340 -16.51 -22.99 -2.81
N GLY A 341 -16.93 -23.92 -3.63
CA GLY A 341 -16.12 -24.36 -4.75
C GLY A 341 -15.86 -23.17 -5.68
N PRO A 342 -14.82 -23.20 -6.50
CA PRO A 342 -14.53 -22.14 -7.44
C PRO A 342 -15.69 -22.06 -8.47
N GLU A 343 -16.42 -20.94 -8.43
CA GLU A 343 -17.17 -20.45 -9.59
C GLU A 343 -16.27 -19.59 -10.46
#